data_a5cf97ef491d0e5c93f73f1c3472ba2d
#
_entry.id   a5cf97ef491d0e5c93f73f1c3472ba2d
#
_cell.length_a   1.000
_cell.length_b   1.000
_cell.length_c   1.000
_cell.angle_alpha   90.00
_cell.angle_beta   90.00
_cell.angle_gamma   90.00
#
_symmetry.space_group_name_H-M   'P 1'
#
loop_
_entity.id
_entity.type
_entity.pdbx_description
1 polymer ?
#
loop_
_entity_poly.entity_id
_entity_poly.type
_entity_poly.pdbx_seq_one_letter_code
_entity_poly.pdbx_strand_id
1 'polypeptide(L)'
;MQFLYYPDTFSQITLKGEEHKYLFKVRRTKPEEEIKIRNLKDDYLYIYKVNHINKKEAFLTLKEKILFPNKPSKHFHLGWCIIDPKNIEKTLPSLNEIGVSKISFIYCDFSQKNFKLKNERIKKILINSNQQCGRSDFMEIEILNSSKEFFQKYPDFTAIDFDGEKIDCSKEYPKPFLIGPEGGFSKEEKQYFKNKLKFESFILRSETAACAVAAKFLL
;
A
#
# COMPACT_ATOMS: atom_id res chain seq x y z
N MET A 1 9.93 10.18 -9.64
CA MET A 1 10.14 9.98 -8.19
C MET A 1 9.98 11.31 -7.50
N GLN A 2 9.14 11.37 -6.49
CA GLN A 2 8.87 12.59 -5.73
C GLN A 2 9.90 12.81 -4.62
N PHE A 3 10.43 11.73 -4.06
CA PHE A 3 11.49 11.76 -3.04
C PHE A 3 12.28 10.45 -3.04
N LEU A 4 13.43 10.44 -2.38
CA LEU A 4 14.18 9.23 -2.03
C LEU A 4 13.80 8.81 -0.60
N TYR A 5 13.50 7.54 -0.38
CA TYR A 5 13.39 7.00 0.98
C TYR A 5 14.79 6.81 1.58
N TYR A 6 15.00 7.38 2.77
CA TYR A 6 16.19 7.13 3.58
C TYR A 6 15.82 7.21 5.06
N PRO A 7 16.07 6.15 5.86
CA PRO A 7 15.52 6.03 7.20
C PRO A 7 16.10 7.01 8.21
N ASP A 8 17.31 7.52 7.96
CA ASP A 8 18.07 8.37 8.89
C ASP A 8 18.31 9.75 8.28
N THR A 9 17.56 10.73 8.77
CA THR A 9 17.55 12.10 8.23
C THR A 9 18.29 13.07 9.15
N PHE A 10 19.60 12.84 9.33
CA PHE A 10 20.48 13.71 10.11
C PHE A 10 20.89 14.97 9.33
N SER A 11 21.55 15.91 10.03
CA SER A 11 22.10 17.13 9.38
C SER A 11 23.08 16.83 8.25
N GLN A 12 23.80 15.71 8.36
CA GLN A 12 24.66 15.18 7.31
C GLN A 12 24.39 13.69 7.13
N ILE A 13 24.30 13.24 5.88
CA ILE A 13 24.11 11.84 5.54
C ILE A 13 25.06 11.44 4.42
N THR A 14 25.38 10.15 4.38
CA THR A 14 26.19 9.56 3.31
C THR A 14 25.37 8.50 2.58
N LEU A 15 25.06 8.75 1.31
CA LEU A 15 24.38 7.75 0.47
C LEU A 15 25.41 6.80 -0.13
N LYS A 16 25.18 5.48 0.04
CA LYS A 16 26.03 4.40 -0.48
C LYS A 16 25.16 3.35 -1.18
N GLY A 17 25.80 2.39 -1.81
CA GLY A 17 25.13 1.18 -2.33
C GLY A 17 24.04 1.48 -3.36
N GLU A 18 22.84 0.95 -3.12
CA GLU A 18 21.71 1.04 -4.07
C GLU A 18 21.19 2.47 -4.22
N GLU A 19 21.08 3.24 -3.14
CA GLU A 19 20.60 4.63 -3.14
C GLU A 19 21.54 5.54 -3.95
N HIS A 20 22.85 5.41 -3.75
CA HIS A 20 23.86 6.11 -4.52
C HIS A 20 23.77 5.73 -6.00
N LYS A 21 23.77 4.42 -6.31
CA LYS A 21 23.66 3.94 -7.68
C LYS A 21 22.38 4.43 -8.37
N TYR A 22 21.27 4.38 -7.65
CA TYR A 22 19.99 4.81 -8.19
C TYR A 22 19.98 6.30 -8.53
N LEU A 23 20.40 7.17 -7.62
CA LEU A 23 20.42 8.62 -7.88
C LEU A 23 21.42 9.01 -8.96
N PHE A 24 22.66 8.59 -8.82
CA PHE A 24 23.75 9.16 -9.64
C PHE A 24 24.08 8.34 -10.90
N LYS A 25 23.75 7.04 -10.96
CA LYS A 25 23.95 6.24 -12.17
C LYS A 25 22.68 6.06 -12.98
N VAL A 26 21.56 5.78 -12.34
CA VAL A 26 20.29 5.51 -13.03
C VAL A 26 19.57 6.82 -13.37
N ARG A 27 19.34 7.67 -12.39
CA ARG A 27 18.68 8.97 -12.59
C ARG A 27 19.59 10.06 -13.12
N ARG A 28 20.90 9.89 -13.00
CA ARG A 28 21.90 10.85 -13.45
C ARG A 28 21.71 12.24 -12.80
N THR A 29 21.31 12.25 -11.52
CA THR A 29 21.16 13.46 -10.72
C THR A 29 22.49 14.24 -10.72
N LYS A 30 22.42 15.52 -10.99
CA LYS A 30 23.61 16.40 -11.03
C LYS A 30 23.99 16.87 -9.63
N PRO A 31 25.27 17.23 -9.39
CA PRO A 31 25.71 17.73 -8.10
C PRO A 31 24.98 18.99 -7.60
N GLU A 32 24.46 19.80 -8.52
CA GLU A 32 23.75 21.04 -8.20
C GLU A 32 22.28 20.82 -7.84
N GLU A 33 21.74 19.62 -8.11
CA GLU A 33 20.34 19.32 -7.83
C GLU A 33 20.12 19.05 -6.35
N GLU A 34 19.01 19.56 -5.84
CA GLU A 34 18.56 19.25 -4.49
C GLU A 34 17.90 17.87 -4.45
N ILE A 35 18.25 17.09 -3.42
CA ILE A 35 17.69 15.76 -3.22
C ILE A 35 16.63 15.85 -2.15
N LYS A 36 15.39 15.52 -2.53
CA LYS A 36 14.26 15.40 -1.61
C LYS A 36 14.26 14.02 -0.97
N ILE A 37 14.24 13.97 0.36
CA ILE A 37 14.27 12.72 1.15
C ILE A 37 13.08 12.67 2.10
N ARG A 38 12.53 11.47 2.32
CA ARG A 38 11.61 11.17 3.41
C ARG A 38 12.07 9.94 4.16
N ASN A 39 11.89 9.95 5.47
CA ASN A 39 12.14 8.79 6.34
C ASN A 39 10.90 7.92 6.54
N LEU A 40 9.71 8.38 6.13
CA LEU A 40 8.41 7.74 6.31
C LEU A 40 8.07 7.44 7.79
N LYS A 41 8.71 8.15 8.72
CA LYS A 41 8.45 8.09 10.17
C LYS A 41 7.75 9.35 10.67
N ASP A 42 7.89 10.44 9.91
CA ASP A 42 7.30 11.74 10.18
C ASP A 42 6.77 12.40 8.90
N ASP A 43 6.12 13.54 9.04
CA ASP A 43 5.48 14.26 7.94
C ASP A 43 6.39 15.28 7.25
N TYR A 44 7.69 15.23 7.51
CA TYR A 44 8.62 16.18 6.92
C TYR A 44 9.20 15.70 5.59
N LEU A 45 9.38 16.67 4.69
CA LEU A 45 10.21 16.55 3.51
C LEU A 45 11.55 17.19 3.82
N TYR A 46 12.62 16.41 3.70
CA TYR A 46 13.99 16.84 3.95
C TYR A 46 14.67 17.14 2.61
N ILE A 47 15.18 18.34 2.47
CA ILE A 47 15.88 18.79 1.26
C ILE A 47 17.38 18.84 1.55
N TYR A 48 18.12 18.05 0.80
CA TYR A 48 19.56 17.94 0.93
C TYR A 48 20.28 18.52 -0.27
N LYS A 49 21.42 19.16 0.00
CA LYS A 49 22.39 19.58 -1.00
C LYS A 49 23.51 18.54 -1.06
N VAL A 50 23.94 18.21 -2.25
CA VAL A 50 25.09 17.34 -2.48
C VAL A 50 26.36 18.14 -2.35
N ASN A 51 27.25 17.77 -1.42
CA ASN A 51 28.53 18.45 -1.21
C ASN A 51 29.64 17.79 -2.02
N HIS A 52 29.64 16.46 -2.07
CA HIS A 52 30.68 15.70 -2.75
C HIS A 52 30.13 14.37 -3.23
N ILE A 53 30.55 13.96 -4.43
CA ILE A 53 30.21 12.66 -5.02
C ILE A 53 31.49 12.00 -5.48
N ASN A 54 31.64 10.72 -5.14
CA ASN A 54 32.66 9.85 -5.72
C ASN A 54 32.00 8.58 -6.33
N LYS A 55 32.82 7.63 -6.81
CA LYS A 55 32.29 6.42 -7.47
C LYS A 55 31.45 5.51 -6.60
N LYS A 56 31.54 5.61 -5.27
CA LYS A 56 30.92 4.66 -4.30
C LYS A 56 29.91 5.33 -3.37
N GLU A 57 30.05 6.63 -3.12
CA GLU A 57 29.27 7.34 -2.12
C GLU A 57 29.07 8.81 -2.46
N ALA A 58 28.06 9.43 -1.87
CA ALA A 58 27.78 10.86 -1.94
C ALA A 58 27.52 11.40 -0.53
N PHE A 59 28.11 12.56 -0.25
CA PHE A 59 27.98 13.27 1.03
C PHE A 59 26.97 14.41 0.85
N LEU A 60 25.94 14.40 1.68
CA LEU A 60 24.84 15.36 1.62
C LEU A 60 24.72 16.11 2.94
N THR A 61 24.41 17.40 2.86
CA THR A 61 24.07 18.23 4.01
C THR A 61 22.62 18.67 3.91
N LEU A 62 21.90 18.60 5.03
CA LEU A 62 20.53 19.07 5.15
C LEU A 62 20.50 20.60 4.90
N LYS A 63 19.73 21.01 3.91
CA LYS A 63 19.49 22.42 3.60
C LYS A 63 18.24 22.93 4.30
N GLU A 64 17.16 22.13 4.25
CA GLU A 64 15.86 22.55 4.73
C GLU A 64 15.02 21.34 5.18
N LYS A 65 14.14 21.56 6.14
CA LYS A 65 13.15 20.60 6.63
C LYS A 65 11.76 21.25 6.58
N ILE A 66 10.89 20.75 5.72
CA ILE A 66 9.56 21.34 5.47
C ILE A 66 8.50 20.37 5.98
N LEU A 67 7.55 20.86 6.78
CA LEU A 67 6.36 20.07 7.12
C LEU A 67 5.48 19.97 5.88
N PHE A 68 5.40 18.77 5.31
CA PHE A 68 4.70 18.52 4.05
C PHE A 68 4.02 17.13 4.06
N PRO A 69 2.91 16.97 4.83
CA PRO A 69 2.15 15.73 4.83
C PRO A 69 1.51 15.51 3.45
N ASN A 70 1.59 14.27 2.97
CA ASN A 70 0.92 13.82 1.74
C ASN A 70 0.34 12.43 2.01
N LYS A 71 -0.82 12.40 2.64
CA LYS A 71 -1.53 11.20 3.11
C LYS A 71 -2.92 11.13 2.48
N PRO A 72 -3.54 9.94 2.41
CA PRO A 72 -4.94 9.82 2.02
C PRO A 72 -5.86 10.69 2.89
N SER A 73 -6.79 11.39 2.26
CA SER A 73 -7.78 12.23 2.97
C SER A 73 -8.87 11.42 3.69
N LYS A 74 -9.11 10.20 3.23
CA LYS A 74 -10.09 9.27 3.80
C LYS A 74 -9.39 8.01 4.27
N HIS A 75 -9.79 7.49 5.42
CA HIS A 75 -9.33 6.17 5.87
C HIS A 75 -10.11 5.08 5.12
N PHE A 76 -9.39 4.23 4.38
CA PHE A 76 -9.94 3.08 3.67
C PHE A 76 -9.24 1.79 4.08
N HIS A 77 -10.01 0.84 4.61
CA HIS A 77 -9.52 -0.46 5.06
C HIS A 77 -10.07 -1.56 4.15
N LEU A 78 -9.16 -2.33 3.57
CA LEU A 78 -9.45 -3.47 2.71
C LEU A 78 -9.12 -4.77 3.44
N GLY A 79 -10.12 -5.65 3.64
CA GLY A 79 -9.91 -7.06 3.97
C GLY A 79 -9.73 -7.81 2.65
N TRP A 80 -8.59 -8.43 2.43
CA TRP A 80 -8.30 -9.11 1.16
C TRP A 80 -7.86 -10.54 1.39
N CYS A 81 -8.70 -11.49 0.96
CA CYS A 81 -8.35 -12.90 1.03
C CYS A 81 -7.12 -13.19 0.18
N ILE A 82 -6.20 -14.00 0.73
CA ILE A 82 -4.92 -14.30 0.09
C ILE A 82 -5.15 -15.08 -1.21
N ILE A 83 -4.57 -14.54 -2.28
CA ILE A 83 -4.44 -15.10 -3.61
C ILE A 83 -2.96 -15.33 -3.93
N ASP A 84 -2.60 -15.64 -5.17
CA ASP A 84 -1.19 -15.77 -5.57
C ASP A 84 -0.39 -14.52 -5.13
N PRO A 85 0.67 -14.69 -4.32
CA PRO A 85 1.50 -13.58 -3.85
C PRO A 85 2.05 -12.69 -4.96
N LYS A 86 2.29 -13.23 -6.16
CA LYS A 86 2.73 -12.43 -7.31
C LYS A 86 1.67 -11.43 -7.75
N ASN A 87 0.40 -11.82 -7.73
CA ASN A 87 -0.71 -10.93 -8.06
C ASN A 87 -0.90 -9.86 -6.97
N ILE A 88 -0.78 -10.25 -5.70
CA ILE A 88 -0.79 -9.29 -4.58
C ILE A 88 0.33 -8.26 -4.74
N GLU A 89 1.60 -8.73 -4.90
CA GLU A 89 2.76 -7.85 -5.05
C GLU A 89 2.62 -6.88 -6.22
N LYS A 90 2.03 -7.33 -7.32
CA LYS A 90 1.80 -6.54 -8.54
C LYS A 90 0.73 -5.47 -8.35
N THR A 91 -0.26 -5.73 -7.50
CA THR A 91 -1.42 -4.85 -7.26
C THR A 91 -1.17 -3.85 -6.13
N LEU A 92 -0.29 -4.17 -5.17
CA LEU A 92 0.02 -3.30 -4.03
C LEU A 92 0.37 -1.85 -4.41
N PRO A 93 1.20 -1.57 -5.44
CA PRO A 93 1.47 -0.20 -5.85
C PRO A 93 0.19 0.57 -6.21
N SER A 94 -0.70 -0.03 -6.99
CA SER A 94 -1.96 0.61 -7.39
C SER A 94 -2.86 0.93 -6.19
N LEU A 95 -3.01 -0.01 -5.25
CA LEU A 95 -3.78 0.22 -4.03
C LEU A 95 -3.16 1.34 -3.16
N ASN A 96 -1.84 1.39 -3.10
CA ASN A 96 -1.12 2.43 -2.38
C ASN A 96 -1.30 3.82 -3.03
N GLU A 97 -1.25 3.90 -4.34
CA GLU A 97 -1.44 5.12 -5.14
C GLU A 97 -2.89 5.63 -5.08
N ILE A 98 -3.87 4.72 -5.09
CA ILE A 98 -5.29 5.05 -4.92
C ILE A 98 -5.55 5.63 -3.51
N GLY A 99 -4.74 5.29 -2.50
CA GLY A 99 -4.85 5.83 -1.16
C GLY A 99 -5.43 4.85 -0.13
N VAL A 100 -5.37 3.54 -0.36
CA VAL A 100 -5.74 2.55 0.65
C VAL A 100 -4.87 2.77 1.90
N SER A 101 -5.52 2.86 3.07
CA SER A 101 -4.83 3.14 4.33
C SER A 101 -4.35 1.86 5.02
N LYS A 102 -5.15 0.79 4.92
CA LYS A 102 -4.87 -0.50 5.55
C LYS A 102 -5.32 -1.66 4.69
N ILE A 103 -4.52 -2.73 4.66
CA ILE A 103 -4.92 -4.03 4.11
C ILE A 103 -4.75 -5.10 5.19
N SER A 104 -5.83 -5.83 5.51
CA SER A 104 -5.79 -7.09 6.24
C SER A 104 -5.82 -8.24 5.24
N PHE A 105 -4.69 -8.92 5.06
CA PHE A 105 -4.62 -10.16 4.29
C PHE A 105 -5.16 -11.33 5.11
N ILE A 106 -6.04 -12.14 4.52
CA ILE A 106 -6.81 -13.15 5.25
C ILE A 106 -6.66 -14.51 4.57
N TYR A 107 -6.30 -15.55 5.32
CA TYR A 107 -6.39 -16.92 4.85
C TYR A 107 -7.85 -17.40 4.94
N CYS A 108 -8.61 -17.18 3.88
CA CYS A 108 -9.98 -17.66 3.73
C CYS A 108 -10.03 -19.17 3.42
N ASP A 109 -11.21 -19.78 3.47
CA ASP A 109 -11.35 -21.22 3.26
C ASP A 109 -10.83 -21.69 1.89
N PHE A 110 -11.07 -20.88 0.85
CA PHE A 110 -10.58 -21.15 -0.51
C PHE A 110 -9.26 -20.46 -0.86
N SER A 111 -8.60 -19.85 0.10
CA SER A 111 -7.21 -19.39 -0.07
C SER A 111 -6.24 -20.56 -0.06
N GLN A 112 -5.22 -20.51 -0.92
CA GLN A 112 -4.18 -21.56 -0.91
C GLN A 112 -3.26 -21.37 0.31
N LYS A 113 -3.29 -22.31 1.25
CA LYS A 113 -2.55 -22.25 2.53
C LYS A 113 -1.03 -22.30 2.39
N ASN A 114 -0.52 -22.76 1.26
CA ASN A 114 0.93 -22.77 0.95
C ASN A 114 1.45 -21.41 0.50
N PHE A 115 0.59 -20.47 0.14
CA PHE A 115 1.00 -19.11 -0.21
C PHE A 115 1.47 -18.36 1.04
N LYS A 116 2.66 -17.78 0.97
CA LYS A 116 3.27 -17.01 2.07
C LYS A 116 3.59 -15.61 1.60
N LEU A 117 3.07 -14.63 2.29
CA LEU A 117 3.44 -13.22 2.08
C LEU A 117 4.74 -12.93 2.84
N LYS A 118 5.67 -12.26 2.17
CA LYS A 118 6.97 -11.86 2.75
C LYS A 118 6.91 -10.38 3.12
N ASN A 119 6.86 -10.07 4.41
CA ASN A 119 6.75 -8.70 4.93
C ASN A 119 7.83 -7.76 4.37
N GLU A 120 9.08 -8.22 4.31
CA GLU A 120 10.18 -7.41 3.76
C GLU A 120 9.98 -7.08 2.27
N ARG A 121 9.40 -8.01 1.52
CA ARG A 121 9.09 -7.79 0.10
C ARG A 121 7.96 -6.78 -0.07
N ILE A 122 6.89 -6.91 0.71
CA ILE A 122 5.77 -5.96 0.74
C ILE A 122 6.27 -4.57 1.11
N LYS A 123 7.06 -4.45 2.17
CA LYS A 123 7.66 -3.18 2.61
C LYS A 123 8.48 -2.52 1.50
N LYS A 124 9.32 -3.30 0.80
CA LYS A 124 10.12 -2.77 -0.33
C LYS A 124 9.23 -2.27 -1.48
N ILE A 125 8.14 -2.98 -1.79
CA ILE A 125 7.18 -2.56 -2.82
C ILE A 125 6.51 -1.23 -2.42
N LEU A 126 6.05 -1.12 -1.17
CA LEU A 126 5.40 0.09 -0.67
C LEU A 126 6.35 1.29 -0.63
N ILE A 127 7.61 1.09 -0.22
CA ILE A 127 8.64 2.15 -0.28
C ILE A 127 8.80 2.66 -1.71
N ASN A 128 8.92 1.76 -2.69
CA ASN A 128 9.09 2.13 -4.08
C ASN A 128 7.87 2.88 -4.63
N SER A 129 6.65 2.42 -4.28
CA SER A 129 5.40 3.10 -4.65
C SER A 129 5.32 4.48 -4.00
N ASN A 130 5.61 4.61 -2.70
CA ASN A 130 5.63 5.89 -1.99
C ASN A 130 6.60 6.89 -2.63
N GLN A 131 7.81 6.44 -2.97
CA GLN A 131 8.79 7.27 -3.68
C GLN A 131 8.28 7.77 -5.02
N GLN A 132 7.49 6.98 -5.70
CA GLN A 132 6.94 7.30 -7.02
C GLN A 132 5.74 8.23 -6.90
N CYS A 133 4.73 7.90 -6.07
CA CYS A 133 3.48 8.67 -5.96
C CYS A 133 3.58 9.87 -5.00
N GLY A 134 4.60 9.90 -4.13
CA GLY A 134 4.83 11.00 -3.19
C GLY A 134 4.19 10.80 -1.82
N ARG A 135 3.54 9.67 -1.56
CA ARG A 135 2.87 9.37 -0.30
C ARG A 135 3.84 9.40 0.89
N SER A 136 3.46 10.07 1.99
CA SER A 136 4.35 10.34 3.13
C SER A 136 4.20 9.37 4.30
N ASP A 137 3.20 8.49 4.28
CA ASP A 137 2.97 7.46 5.30
C ASP A 137 3.07 6.05 4.70
N PHE A 138 3.11 5.04 5.57
CA PHE A 138 2.99 3.66 5.13
C PHE A 138 1.53 3.20 5.15
N MET A 139 1.12 2.51 4.09
CA MET A 139 -0.08 1.68 4.13
C MET A 139 0.11 0.57 5.18
N GLU A 140 -0.82 0.48 6.11
CA GLU A 140 -0.78 -0.52 7.17
C GLU A 140 -1.07 -1.92 6.62
N ILE A 141 -0.24 -2.90 6.97
CA ILE A 141 -0.40 -4.30 6.55
C ILE A 141 -0.60 -5.18 7.77
N GLU A 142 -1.64 -5.99 7.73
CA GLU A 142 -1.97 -7.00 8.71
C GLU A 142 -2.14 -8.36 8.01
N ILE A 143 -1.77 -9.45 8.68
CA ILE A 143 -1.99 -10.81 8.17
C ILE A 143 -2.76 -11.59 9.23
N LEU A 144 -3.92 -12.13 8.83
CA LEU A 144 -4.82 -12.92 9.67
C LEU A 144 -4.84 -14.38 9.20
N ASN A 145 -4.76 -15.30 10.14
CA ASN A 145 -4.58 -16.73 9.83
C ASN A 145 -5.87 -17.43 9.39
N SER A 146 -7.02 -16.79 9.55
CA SER A 146 -8.32 -17.32 9.12
C SER A 146 -9.35 -16.21 8.92
N SER A 147 -10.38 -16.51 8.14
CA SER A 147 -11.59 -15.68 8.01
C SER A 147 -12.31 -15.52 9.36
N LYS A 148 -12.29 -16.54 10.21
CA LYS A 148 -12.87 -16.49 11.55
C LYS A 148 -12.20 -15.44 12.44
N GLU A 149 -10.87 -15.35 12.39
CA GLU A 149 -10.11 -14.30 13.10
C GLU A 149 -10.51 -12.91 12.60
N PHE A 150 -10.67 -12.76 11.29
CA PHE A 150 -11.14 -11.51 10.70
C PHE A 150 -12.55 -11.13 11.17
N PHE A 151 -13.51 -12.04 11.15
CA PHE A 151 -14.89 -11.77 11.57
C PHE A 151 -15.00 -11.42 13.06
N GLN A 152 -14.16 -12.01 13.90
CA GLN A 152 -14.10 -11.66 15.32
C GLN A 152 -13.52 -10.26 15.54
N LYS A 153 -12.48 -9.90 14.79
CA LYS A 153 -11.80 -8.61 14.92
C LYS A 153 -12.57 -7.45 14.30
N TYR A 154 -13.27 -7.73 13.21
CA TYR A 154 -14.07 -6.77 12.44
C TYR A 154 -15.50 -7.28 12.26
N PRO A 155 -16.35 -7.23 13.30
CA PRO A 155 -17.72 -7.79 13.25
C PRO A 155 -18.65 -7.04 12.31
N ASP A 156 -18.32 -5.79 11.99
CA ASP A 156 -19.03 -4.94 11.05
C ASP A 156 -18.14 -4.67 9.85
N PHE A 157 -18.43 -5.34 8.74
CA PHE A 157 -17.71 -5.22 7.47
C PHE A 157 -18.70 -5.32 6.31
N THR A 158 -18.24 -4.98 5.11
CA THR A 158 -19.00 -5.11 3.87
C THR A 158 -18.29 -6.07 2.93
N ALA A 159 -18.91 -7.20 2.61
CA ALA A 159 -18.37 -8.16 1.68
C ALA A 159 -18.71 -7.76 0.22
N ILE A 160 -17.75 -7.90 -0.69
CA ILE A 160 -18.01 -7.82 -2.12
C ILE A 160 -18.30 -9.24 -2.61
N ASP A 161 -19.58 -9.49 -2.94
CA ASP A 161 -20.05 -10.82 -3.37
C ASP A 161 -21.14 -10.66 -4.46
N PHE A 162 -21.30 -11.68 -5.28
CA PHE A 162 -22.18 -11.65 -6.46
C PHE A 162 -23.68 -11.49 -6.12
N ASP A 163 -24.11 -11.94 -4.95
CA ASP A 163 -25.50 -11.85 -4.46
C ASP A 163 -25.77 -10.57 -3.62
N GLY A 164 -24.82 -9.62 -3.60
CA GLY A 164 -24.95 -8.37 -2.89
C GLY A 164 -25.85 -7.34 -3.59
N GLU A 165 -26.13 -6.25 -2.88
CA GLU A 165 -26.75 -5.06 -3.45
C GLU A 165 -25.79 -4.32 -4.38
N LYS A 166 -26.31 -3.50 -5.28
CA LYS A 166 -25.48 -2.64 -6.12
C LYS A 166 -24.74 -1.61 -5.29
N ILE A 167 -23.48 -1.37 -5.60
CA ILE A 167 -22.68 -0.33 -4.93
C ILE A 167 -23.29 1.05 -5.25
N ASP A 168 -23.66 1.77 -4.19
CA ASP A 168 -24.11 3.16 -4.26
C ASP A 168 -23.11 4.04 -3.48
N CYS A 169 -22.30 4.81 -4.19
CA CYS A 169 -21.26 5.65 -3.57
C CYS A 169 -21.79 6.85 -2.78
N SER A 170 -23.10 7.13 -2.85
CA SER A 170 -23.75 8.14 -2.00
C SER A 170 -23.98 7.66 -0.57
N LYS A 171 -23.86 6.35 -0.32
CA LYS A 171 -24.06 5.72 0.99
C LYS A 171 -22.73 5.43 1.67
N GLU A 172 -22.75 5.47 3.00
CA GLU A 172 -21.68 4.95 3.82
C GLU A 172 -21.91 3.46 4.10
N TYR A 173 -20.81 2.69 4.07
CA TYR A 173 -20.84 1.27 4.35
C TYR A 173 -19.86 0.91 5.45
N PRO A 174 -20.17 -0.12 6.28
CA PRO A 174 -19.23 -0.64 7.27
C PRO A 174 -17.90 -1.05 6.64
N LYS A 175 -16.81 -0.77 7.33
CA LYS A 175 -15.44 -1.12 6.92
C LYS A 175 -14.85 -2.13 7.91
N PRO A 176 -13.98 -3.03 7.43
CA PRO A 176 -13.35 -3.09 6.11
C PRO A 176 -14.26 -3.58 4.99
N PHE A 177 -13.87 -3.31 3.73
CA PHE A 177 -14.43 -3.98 2.57
C PHE A 177 -13.71 -5.32 2.35
N LEU A 178 -14.46 -6.41 2.32
CA LEU A 178 -13.89 -7.76 2.20
C LEU A 178 -13.96 -8.26 0.76
N ILE A 179 -12.80 -8.63 0.21
CA ILE A 179 -12.64 -9.21 -1.14
C ILE A 179 -12.22 -10.66 -1.02
N GLY A 180 -12.95 -11.56 -1.68
CA GLY A 180 -12.67 -13.00 -1.72
C GLY A 180 -11.50 -13.38 -2.63
N PRO A 181 -11.01 -14.64 -2.49
CA PRO A 181 -10.10 -15.25 -3.45
C PRO A 181 -10.86 -15.63 -4.73
N GLU A 182 -10.17 -16.20 -5.73
CA GLU A 182 -10.77 -16.58 -7.01
C GLU A 182 -11.91 -17.60 -6.85
N GLY A 183 -11.85 -18.46 -5.84
CA GLY A 183 -12.91 -19.43 -5.51
C GLY A 183 -14.10 -18.85 -4.75
N GLY A 184 -14.05 -17.53 -4.43
CA GLY A 184 -15.08 -16.87 -3.61
C GLY A 184 -15.02 -17.26 -2.14
N PHE A 185 -16.18 -17.28 -1.46
CA PHE A 185 -16.32 -17.57 -0.06
C PHE A 185 -17.09 -18.87 0.17
N SER A 186 -16.74 -19.61 1.21
CA SER A 186 -17.49 -20.81 1.62
C SER A 186 -18.88 -20.44 2.16
N LYS A 187 -19.76 -21.45 2.25
CA LYS A 187 -21.10 -21.25 2.83
C LYS A 187 -21.04 -20.84 4.29
N GLU A 188 -20.06 -21.36 5.00
CA GLU A 188 -19.77 -21.05 6.41
C GLU A 188 -19.31 -19.61 6.57
N GLU A 189 -18.43 -19.12 5.70
CA GLU A 189 -17.98 -17.73 5.69
C GLU A 189 -19.12 -16.75 5.38
N LYS A 190 -19.97 -17.08 4.40
CA LYS A 190 -21.11 -16.24 4.00
C LYS A 190 -22.16 -16.05 5.10
N GLN A 191 -22.23 -16.90 6.11
CA GLN A 191 -23.13 -16.74 7.26
C GLN A 191 -22.80 -15.51 8.12
N TYR A 192 -21.56 -15.00 8.04
CA TYR A 192 -21.13 -13.80 8.75
C TYR A 192 -21.40 -12.51 7.97
N PHE A 193 -21.84 -12.58 6.71
CA PHE A 193 -22.02 -11.41 5.85
C PHE A 193 -23.36 -10.71 6.14
N LYS A 194 -23.31 -9.64 6.93
CA LYS A 194 -24.46 -8.76 7.19
C LYS A 194 -24.69 -7.78 6.05
N ASN A 195 -23.60 -7.25 5.47
CA ASN A 195 -23.63 -6.29 4.39
C ASN A 195 -22.90 -6.87 3.18
N LYS A 196 -23.59 -6.93 2.05
CA LYS A 196 -23.06 -7.45 0.78
C LYS A 196 -23.29 -6.47 -0.35
N LEU A 197 -22.25 -6.21 -1.12
CA LEU A 197 -22.30 -5.35 -2.28
C LEU A 197 -21.76 -6.07 -3.52
N LYS A 198 -22.19 -5.67 -4.69
CA LYS A 198 -21.68 -6.16 -5.97
C LYS A 198 -21.39 -5.04 -6.96
N PHE A 199 -20.47 -5.32 -7.85
CA PHE A 199 -20.26 -4.49 -9.04
C PHE A 199 -21.31 -4.81 -10.11
N GLU A 200 -21.73 -3.79 -10.85
CA GLU A 200 -22.51 -3.97 -12.09
C GLU A 200 -21.55 -4.11 -13.29
N SER A 201 -20.83 -5.21 -13.33
CA SER A 201 -19.82 -5.47 -14.35
C SER A 201 -19.70 -6.96 -14.61
N PHE A 202 -18.79 -7.34 -15.49
CA PHE A 202 -18.35 -8.73 -15.63
C PHE A 202 -17.74 -9.23 -14.32
N ILE A 203 -17.53 -10.55 -14.20
CA ILE A 203 -16.83 -11.15 -13.07
C ILE A 203 -15.40 -10.61 -13.04
N LEU A 204 -15.07 -9.90 -11.97
CA LEU A 204 -13.73 -9.36 -11.75
C LEU A 204 -12.85 -10.40 -11.06
N ARG A 205 -11.59 -10.44 -11.42
CA ARG A 205 -10.59 -11.13 -10.61
C ARG A 205 -10.43 -10.45 -9.25
N SER A 206 -9.97 -11.18 -8.24
CA SER A 206 -9.80 -10.69 -6.88
C SER A 206 -8.99 -9.39 -6.82
N GLU A 207 -7.84 -9.34 -7.49
CA GLU A 207 -7.00 -8.15 -7.55
C GLU A 207 -7.67 -6.95 -8.28
N THR A 208 -8.46 -7.24 -9.30
CA THR A 208 -9.23 -6.20 -10.01
C THR A 208 -10.34 -5.66 -9.13
N ALA A 209 -11.06 -6.54 -8.41
CA ALA A 209 -12.12 -6.15 -7.48
C ALA A 209 -11.55 -5.30 -6.32
N ALA A 210 -10.37 -5.64 -5.80
CA ALA A 210 -9.68 -4.88 -4.76
C ALA A 210 -9.38 -3.44 -5.23
N CYS A 211 -8.81 -3.28 -6.43
CA CYS A 211 -8.57 -1.94 -7.00
C CYS A 211 -9.88 -1.20 -7.29
N ALA A 212 -10.88 -1.89 -7.85
CA ALA A 212 -12.14 -1.28 -8.22
C ALA A 212 -12.91 -0.74 -7.01
N VAL A 213 -12.99 -1.50 -5.90
CA VAL A 213 -13.66 -1.02 -4.69
C VAL A 213 -12.90 0.15 -4.07
N ALA A 214 -11.58 0.08 -4.00
CA ALA A 214 -10.77 1.17 -3.48
C ALA A 214 -10.95 2.45 -4.31
N ALA A 215 -10.83 2.37 -5.64
CA ALA A 215 -11.00 3.51 -6.53
C ALA A 215 -12.40 4.11 -6.43
N LYS A 216 -13.43 3.27 -6.36
CA LYS A 216 -14.83 3.73 -6.32
C LYS A 216 -15.17 4.55 -5.07
N PHE A 217 -14.48 4.32 -3.94
CA PHE A 217 -14.74 5.03 -2.68
C PHE A 217 -13.69 6.10 -2.34
N LEU A 218 -12.54 6.10 -3.01
CA LEU A 218 -11.45 7.03 -2.71
C LEU A 218 -11.25 8.12 -3.78
N LEU A 219 -11.56 7.82 -5.03
CA LEU A 219 -11.46 8.74 -6.16
C LEU A 219 -12.83 9.27 -6.58
#